data_4db6b68c2726f50b043aa0ce552a25c0
#
_entry.id   4db6b68c2726f50b043aa0ce552a25c0
#
_cell.length_a   1.000
_cell.length_b   1.000
_cell.length_c   1.000
_cell.angle_alpha   90.00
_cell.angle_beta   90.00
_cell.angle_gamma   90.00
#
_symmetry.space_group_name_H-M   'P 1'
#
loop_
_entity.id
_entity.type
_entity.pdbx_description
1 polymer ?
#
loop_
_entity_poly.entity_id
_entity_poly.type
_entity_poly.pdbx_seq_one_letter_code
_entity_poly.pdbx_strand_id
1 'polypeptide(L)'
;MASHAVWRPLAGAAASSARLAASKSTPTPAIAHFARSRAGVQAWETAAVTRRLCSAGAGQARTAVAGGSFAGSRVFAALQQPRTTSFAASPLAALRQNVARSARALTTAAIDSTSSGSSSSTFPDPPEVPLTSPLVSRYLFVIGGLVFAIVVVGGMTRLTESGLSITEWNVIKGVKLPMSQAEWEEEFEKYKLTPEWKINNQHITLQDFKTIYMWEWSHRILGRIIGVAFLAPIPYFVYARKLGRGALFALFGIASLIGAQGAMGWYMVKSGLDEQSVQDLGGVPRVSQYRLAAHLGLAFLVYSACVRFGIGAARDWKLAKKMQGLGGWKTVEETIRGLEGKVAGRTRVLVTALTALVFTTALSGAFVAGLDAGLIYNEWPFMGGKLHPPSYELNKDFYCRKADKSDRWRNLFENPTTVQFDHRMLAYTTFFSVVSLFLYARRPHIRSQLPPLTYRLIKGSLHMSVLQLTLGITTLLYLVPTHLAATHQAGSLVLLSLVLAAGASLRRPSKVAREALRIAQLRQKAAQIKV
;
A
#
# COMPACT_ATOMS: atom_id res chain seq x y z
N MET A 1 -5.36 56.70 -33.88
CA MET A 1 -6.72 56.53 -34.39
C MET A 1 -7.36 55.44 -33.54
N ALA A 2 -7.98 55.75 -32.51
CA ALA A 2 -9.34 56.04 -32.09
C ALA A 2 -10.34 54.96 -32.53
N SER A 3 -10.88 54.19 -31.58
CA SER A 3 -12.27 54.42 -31.14
C SER A 3 -12.64 53.49 -29.98
N HIS A 4 -13.18 54.15 -28.98
CA HIS A 4 -13.87 53.63 -27.80
C HIS A 4 -15.26 53.05 -28.19
N ALA A 5 -15.70 52.00 -27.49
CA ALA A 5 -17.12 51.71 -27.34
C ALA A 5 -17.48 51.39 -25.91
N VAL A 6 -18.29 52.27 -25.35
CA VAL A 6 -18.86 52.32 -24.00
C VAL A 6 -20.07 51.39 -23.92
N TRP A 7 -20.22 50.64 -22.85
CA TRP A 7 -21.47 49.97 -22.48
C TRP A 7 -22.13 50.68 -21.30
N ARG A 8 -23.39 51.07 -21.48
CA ARG A 8 -24.29 51.58 -20.44
C ARG A 8 -25.45 50.59 -20.22
N PRO A 9 -26.04 50.54 -19.03
CA PRO A 9 -27.06 49.57 -18.66
C PRO A 9 -28.48 50.05 -18.94
N LEU A 10 -29.41 49.09 -19.14
CA LEU A 10 -30.85 49.35 -19.15
C LEU A 10 -31.52 48.54 -18.04
N ALA A 11 -32.14 49.29 -17.13
CA ALA A 11 -33.11 48.79 -16.18
C ALA A 11 -34.51 48.76 -16.83
N GLY A 12 -35.35 47.79 -16.47
CA GLY A 12 -36.74 47.73 -16.87
C GLY A 12 -37.49 46.61 -16.17
N ALA A 13 -38.35 46.98 -15.24
CA ALA A 13 -39.22 46.12 -14.48
C ALA A 13 -40.42 45.62 -15.29
N ALA A 14 -40.84 44.36 -15.05
CA ALA A 14 -42.26 43.98 -15.13
C ALA A 14 -42.49 42.66 -14.34
N ALA A 15 -43.35 42.75 -13.35
CA ALA A 15 -43.87 41.63 -12.61
C ALA A 15 -44.89 40.84 -13.45
N SER A 16 -44.80 39.51 -13.41
CA SER A 16 -45.95 38.65 -13.80
C SER A 16 -45.87 37.33 -13.03
N SER A 17 -46.89 37.10 -12.25
CA SER A 17 -47.18 35.90 -11.47
C SER A 17 -47.37 34.69 -12.39
N ALA A 18 -46.57 33.63 -12.17
CA ALA A 18 -46.82 32.29 -12.71
C ALA A 18 -46.68 31.25 -11.63
N ARG A 19 -47.72 30.45 -11.52
CA ARG A 19 -48.00 29.41 -10.54
C ARG A 19 -46.89 28.34 -10.48
N LEU A 20 -46.48 27.96 -9.28
CA LEU A 20 -45.67 26.78 -9.04
C LEU A 20 -46.43 25.51 -9.45
N ALA A 21 -45.96 24.88 -10.51
CA ALA A 21 -46.22 23.47 -10.77
C ALA A 21 -45.09 22.67 -10.09
N ALA A 22 -45.43 22.00 -9.00
CA ALA A 22 -44.52 21.09 -8.32
C ALA A 22 -44.24 19.88 -9.23
N SER A 23 -43.12 19.87 -9.94
CA SER A 23 -42.61 18.67 -10.56
C SER A 23 -41.97 17.81 -9.49
N LYS A 24 -42.59 16.67 -9.21
CA LYS A 24 -41.98 15.59 -8.38
C LYS A 24 -40.75 15.05 -9.13
N SER A 25 -39.58 15.56 -8.82
CA SER A 25 -38.34 14.93 -9.22
C SER A 25 -38.15 13.65 -8.37
N THR A 26 -38.24 12.52 -9.03
CA THR A 26 -37.85 11.22 -8.46
C THR A 26 -36.37 11.27 -8.09
N PRO A 27 -35.96 10.89 -6.88
CA PRO A 27 -34.54 10.86 -6.51
C PRO A 27 -33.81 9.82 -7.36
N THR A 28 -32.64 10.19 -7.84
CA THR A 28 -31.72 9.32 -8.59
C THR A 28 -31.44 8.05 -7.78
N PRO A 29 -31.29 6.86 -8.39
CA PRO A 29 -31.07 5.58 -7.69
C PRO A 29 -29.93 5.58 -6.65
N ALA A 30 -28.87 6.38 -6.89
CA ALA A 30 -27.75 6.55 -5.98
C ALA A 30 -28.13 7.13 -4.61
N ILE A 31 -29.11 8.06 -4.56
CA ILE A 31 -29.55 8.67 -3.30
C ILE A 31 -30.41 7.69 -2.48
N ALA A 32 -31.19 6.85 -3.15
CA ALA A 32 -32.00 5.82 -2.49
C ALA A 32 -31.13 4.72 -1.84
N HIS A 33 -30.01 4.35 -2.48
CA HIS A 33 -29.04 3.40 -1.92
C HIS A 33 -28.36 3.96 -0.65
N PHE A 34 -28.03 5.24 -0.64
CA PHE A 34 -27.42 5.94 0.49
C PHE A 34 -28.34 6.05 1.73
N ALA A 35 -29.62 6.30 1.50
CA ALA A 35 -30.60 6.37 2.58
C ALA A 35 -30.83 5.00 3.25
N ARG A 36 -30.71 3.90 2.50
CA ARG A 36 -30.87 2.53 3.02
C ARG A 36 -29.66 2.05 3.82
N SER A 37 -28.42 2.44 3.44
CA SER A 37 -27.24 2.09 4.24
C SER A 37 -27.28 2.74 5.63
N ARG A 38 -27.84 3.94 5.74
CA ARG A 38 -28.01 4.64 7.02
C ARG A 38 -29.03 3.93 7.93
N ALA A 39 -30.12 3.39 7.37
CA ALA A 39 -31.08 2.57 8.10
C ALA A 39 -30.46 1.22 8.54
N GLY A 40 -29.59 0.63 7.72
CA GLY A 40 -28.87 -0.61 8.02
C GLY A 40 -27.91 -0.48 9.20
N VAL A 41 -27.18 0.63 9.32
CA VAL A 41 -26.26 0.87 10.44
C VAL A 41 -27.01 1.05 11.76
N GLN A 42 -28.13 1.77 11.77
CA GLN A 42 -28.95 1.93 12.96
C GLN A 42 -29.69 0.63 13.34
N ALA A 43 -30.19 -0.12 12.35
CA ALA A 43 -30.85 -1.42 12.59
C ALA A 43 -29.84 -2.46 13.13
N TRP A 44 -28.59 -2.40 12.73
CA TRP A 44 -27.53 -3.29 13.22
C TRP A 44 -27.22 -3.05 14.71
N GLU A 45 -27.10 -1.80 15.16
CA GLU A 45 -26.91 -1.50 16.59
C GLU A 45 -28.07 -2.02 17.43
N THR A 46 -29.29 -1.88 16.94
CA THR A 46 -30.50 -2.33 17.66
C THR A 46 -30.66 -3.87 17.70
N ALA A 47 -30.34 -4.54 16.57
CA ALA A 47 -30.43 -6.00 16.49
C ALA A 47 -29.35 -6.71 17.32
N ALA A 48 -28.13 -6.15 17.40
CA ALA A 48 -27.05 -6.69 18.20
C ALA A 48 -27.30 -6.54 19.72
N VAL A 49 -27.95 -5.45 20.14
CA VAL A 49 -28.36 -5.23 21.53
C VAL A 49 -29.46 -6.23 21.94
N THR A 50 -30.46 -6.45 21.09
CA THR A 50 -31.57 -7.37 21.38
C THR A 50 -31.09 -8.83 21.48
N ARG A 51 -30.15 -9.28 20.65
CA ARG A 51 -29.56 -10.63 20.72
C ARG A 51 -28.74 -10.87 21.99
N ARG A 52 -27.98 -9.87 22.49
CA ARG A 52 -27.23 -10.03 23.76
C ARG A 52 -28.15 -10.10 24.99
N LEU A 53 -29.27 -9.44 24.98
CA LEU A 53 -30.26 -9.55 26.06
C LEU A 53 -30.95 -10.92 26.09
N CYS A 54 -31.17 -11.55 24.95
CA CYS A 54 -31.71 -12.90 24.86
C CYS A 54 -30.69 -14.00 25.23
N SER A 55 -29.39 -13.81 24.96
CA SER A 55 -28.34 -14.80 25.31
C SER A 55 -27.92 -14.74 26.79
N ALA A 56 -28.08 -13.62 27.46
CA ALA A 56 -27.80 -13.49 28.90
C ALA A 56 -28.88 -14.17 29.78
N GLY A 57 -30.10 -14.43 29.26
CA GLY A 57 -31.19 -15.10 29.97
C GLY A 57 -31.17 -16.63 29.91
N ALA A 58 -30.36 -17.26 29.09
CA ALA A 58 -30.32 -18.71 28.89
C ALA A 58 -29.20 -19.44 29.63
N GLY A 59 -28.40 -18.74 30.43
CA GLY A 59 -27.16 -19.24 31.07
C GLY A 59 -27.27 -19.66 32.55
N GLN A 60 -28.45 -19.72 33.13
CA GLN A 60 -28.60 -20.21 34.51
C GLN A 60 -29.59 -21.37 34.60
N ALA A 61 -29.17 -22.57 34.31
CA ALA A 61 -29.66 -23.82 34.88
C ALA A 61 -28.82 -24.99 34.38
N ARG A 62 -27.83 -25.39 35.15
CA ARG A 62 -27.49 -26.79 35.43
C ARG A 62 -26.43 -26.87 36.51
N THR A 63 -26.92 -27.26 37.64
CA THR A 63 -26.20 -27.61 38.86
C THR A 63 -25.43 -28.94 38.75
N ALA A 64 -24.26 -28.93 39.36
CA ALA A 64 -23.62 -29.94 40.18
C ALA A 64 -23.91 -31.44 39.92
N VAL A 65 -22.86 -32.19 39.66
CA VAL A 65 -22.58 -33.48 40.32
C VAL A 65 -21.08 -33.76 40.26
N ALA A 66 -20.49 -33.81 41.45
CA ALA A 66 -19.46 -34.67 42.06
C ALA A 66 -18.38 -35.35 41.21
N GLY A 67 -17.11 -35.08 41.55
CA GLY A 67 -16.31 -36.03 42.32
C GLY A 67 -15.45 -36.98 41.49
N GLY A 68 -14.13 -36.92 41.66
CA GLY A 68 -13.23 -37.96 41.20
C GLY A 68 -11.77 -37.52 41.19
N SER A 69 -11.11 -37.55 42.37
CA SER A 69 -9.66 -37.46 42.52
C SER A 69 -9.00 -38.68 41.90
N PHE A 70 -7.89 -38.50 41.20
CA PHE A 70 -6.82 -39.52 41.14
C PHE A 70 -5.48 -38.85 41.13
N ALA A 71 -4.71 -39.22 42.15
CA ALA A 71 -3.31 -38.95 42.38
C ALA A 71 -2.44 -39.97 41.62
N GLY A 72 -1.20 -39.57 41.37
CA GLY A 72 -0.10 -40.47 40.99
C GLY A 72 0.48 -40.10 39.65
N SER A 73 1.77 -39.94 39.46
CA SER A 73 2.94 -40.35 40.18
C SER A 73 4.14 -39.64 39.60
N ARG A 74 5.06 -39.27 40.43
CA ARG A 74 6.49 -39.03 40.14
C ARG A 74 7.05 -40.21 39.36
N VAL A 75 7.98 -39.96 38.43
CA VAL A 75 9.20 -40.67 38.12
C VAL A 75 9.73 -40.11 36.77
N PHE A 76 10.80 -39.40 36.77
CA PHE A 76 12.09 -39.71 36.16
C PHE A 76 13.03 -38.51 36.26
N ALA A 77 13.86 -38.58 37.29
CA ALA A 77 15.18 -37.97 37.28
C ALA A 77 16.15 -39.10 36.93
N ALA A 78 16.97 -38.92 35.96
CA ALA A 78 18.35 -39.39 35.79
C ALA A 78 18.68 -39.52 34.29
N LEU A 79 19.62 -38.76 33.86
CA LEU A 79 20.89 -39.15 33.24
C LEU A 79 21.44 -37.96 32.44
N GLN A 80 22.24 -37.17 33.13
CA GLN A 80 23.24 -36.32 32.49
C GLN A 80 24.42 -37.19 32.09
N GLN A 81 24.74 -37.24 30.80
CA GLN A 81 26.10 -37.40 30.29
C GLN A 81 26.26 -36.64 28.97
N PRO A 82 27.36 -35.87 28.80
CA PRO A 82 27.58 -35.10 27.60
C PRO A 82 28.19 -35.97 26.51
N ARG A 83 27.43 -36.23 25.44
CA ARG A 83 28.00 -36.74 24.19
C ARG A 83 28.48 -35.56 23.36
N THR A 84 29.78 -35.41 23.23
CA THR A 84 30.44 -34.59 22.23
C THR A 84 30.15 -35.14 20.84
N THR A 85 29.20 -34.58 20.15
CA THR A 85 29.03 -34.79 18.71
C THR A 85 29.69 -33.62 17.99
N SER A 86 30.71 -33.94 17.19
CA SER A 86 31.34 -33.01 16.26
C SER A 86 30.32 -32.41 15.34
N PHE A 87 30.10 -31.10 15.42
CA PHE A 87 29.27 -30.36 14.48
C PHE A 87 29.94 -30.38 13.10
N ALA A 88 29.36 -31.09 12.16
CA ALA A 88 29.67 -30.95 10.75
C ALA A 88 29.46 -29.48 10.34
N ALA A 89 30.48 -28.89 9.73
CA ALA A 89 30.47 -27.50 9.28
C ALA A 89 29.27 -27.24 8.37
N SER A 90 28.51 -26.21 8.68
CA SER A 90 27.31 -25.84 7.90
C SER A 90 27.67 -25.52 6.45
N PRO A 91 26.79 -25.81 5.46
CA PRO A 91 27.03 -25.53 4.04
C PRO A 91 27.40 -24.07 3.74
N LEU A 92 26.99 -23.14 4.60
CA LEU A 92 27.34 -21.72 4.54
C LEU A 92 28.81 -21.44 4.88
N ALA A 93 29.45 -22.25 5.76
CA ALA A 93 30.86 -22.11 6.06
C ALA A 93 31.74 -22.62 4.91
N ALA A 94 31.35 -23.71 4.25
CA ALA A 94 31.99 -24.23 3.06
C ALA A 94 31.90 -23.25 1.89
N LEU A 95 30.77 -22.59 1.70
CA LEU A 95 30.59 -21.55 0.67
C LEU A 95 31.46 -20.32 0.93
N ARG A 96 31.60 -19.89 2.18
CA ARG A 96 32.51 -18.79 2.57
C ARG A 96 33.98 -19.13 2.34
N GLN A 97 34.40 -20.36 2.65
CA GLN A 97 35.78 -20.80 2.42
C GLN A 97 36.11 -20.91 0.92
N ASN A 98 35.19 -21.39 0.09
CA ASN A 98 35.38 -21.46 -1.35
C ASN A 98 35.47 -20.07 -2.00
N VAL A 99 34.67 -19.10 -1.54
CA VAL A 99 34.76 -17.71 -2.01
C VAL A 99 36.07 -17.06 -1.57
N ALA A 100 36.57 -17.35 -0.36
CA ALA A 100 37.85 -16.85 0.14
C ALA A 100 39.05 -17.50 -0.58
N ARG A 101 38.98 -18.80 -0.94
CA ARG A 101 40.01 -19.50 -1.73
C ARG A 101 40.06 -18.97 -3.17
N SER A 102 38.93 -18.75 -3.81
CA SER A 102 38.90 -18.16 -5.15
C SER A 102 39.44 -16.72 -5.18
N ALA A 103 39.21 -15.94 -4.10
CA ALA A 103 39.79 -14.60 -3.98
C ALA A 103 41.30 -14.63 -3.78
N ARG A 104 41.85 -15.61 -3.04
CA ARG A 104 43.29 -15.78 -2.85
C ARG A 104 44.00 -16.33 -4.11
N ALA A 105 43.40 -17.26 -4.83
CA ALA A 105 43.93 -17.79 -6.07
C ALA A 105 44.06 -16.73 -7.16
N LEU A 106 43.15 -15.75 -7.21
CA LEU A 106 43.21 -14.61 -8.10
C LEU A 106 44.32 -13.60 -7.71
N THR A 107 44.73 -13.56 -6.46
CA THR A 107 45.80 -12.69 -5.96
C THR A 107 47.19 -13.30 -6.17
N THR A 108 47.33 -14.63 -6.09
CA THR A 108 48.61 -15.33 -6.29
C THR A 108 48.94 -15.47 -7.78
N ALA A 109 47.97 -15.69 -8.66
CA ALA A 109 48.19 -15.72 -10.11
C ALA A 109 48.62 -14.37 -10.72
N ALA A 110 48.47 -13.28 -9.99
CA ALA A 110 48.90 -11.95 -10.40
C ALA A 110 50.37 -11.64 -10.07
N ILE A 111 51.09 -12.49 -9.33
CA ILE A 111 52.46 -12.25 -8.87
C ILE A 111 53.50 -13.06 -9.67
N ASP A 112 53.11 -14.16 -10.32
CA ASP A 112 54.07 -15.08 -10.98
C ASP A 112 54.28 -14.86 -12.48
N SER A 113 53.81 -13.76 -13.07
CA SER A 113 54.07 -13.45 -14.48
C SER A 113 55.04 -12.25 -14.67
N THR A 114 56.20 -12.30 -14.04
CA THR A 114 57.32 -11.40 -14.39
C THR A 114 58.44 -12.17 -15.09
N SER A 115 58.32 -12.40 -16.40
CA SER A 115 59.47 -12.51 -17.28
C SER A 115 59.14 -12.23 -18.73
N SER A 116 59.79 -11.16 -19.26
CA SER A 116 60.19 -10.88 -20.63
C SER A 116 59.15 -10.87 -21.76
N GLY A 117 58.91 -9.64 -22.27
CA GLY A 117 58.28 -9.39 -23.57
C GLY A 117 57.78 -7.96 -23.66
N SER A 118 58.22 -7.17 -24.64
CA SER A 118 57.89 -5.78 -24.89
C SER A 118 56.42 -5.43 -24.67
N SER A 119 56.13 -4.70 -23.62
CA SER A 119 54.79 -4.54 -23.09
C SER A 119 54.15 -3.24 -23.58
N SER A 120 53.17 -3.38 -24.42
CA SER A 120 52.02 -2.52 -24.29
C SER A 120 51.34 -2.93 -22.96
N SER A 121 51.59 -2.21 -21.89
CA SER A 121 50.96 -2.48 -20.58
C SER A 121 49.48 -2.15 -20.66
N THR A 122 48.69 -3.08 -21.23
CA THR A 122 47.25 -3.15 -21.07
C THR A 122 46.99 -3.66 -19.66
N PHE A 123 46.74 -2.72 -18.72
CA PHE A 123 46.09 -3.11 -17.47
C PHE A 123 44.83 -3.86 -17.85
N PRO A 124 44.55 -5.04 -17.26
CA PRO A 124 43.33 -5.78 -17.54
C PRO A 124 42.16 -4.85 -17.26
N ASP A 125 41.23 -4.78 -18.20
CA ASP A 125 40.01 -4.01 -18.00
C ASP A 125 39.37 -4.44 -16.68
N PRO A 126 39.11 -3.50 -15.76
CA PRO A 126 38.55 -3.86 -14.48
C PRO A 126 37.23 -4.57 -14.72
N PRO A 127 36.90 -5.59 -13.90
CA PRO A 127 35.73 -6.40 -14.08
C PRO A 127 34.47 -5.51 -14.18
N GLU A 128 33.71 -5.66 -15.26
CA GLU A 128 32.43 -4.97 -15.41
C GLU A 128 31.55 -5.30 -14.22
N VAL A 129 31.25 -4.30 -13.43
CA VAL A 129 30.37 -4.47 -12.28
C VAL A 129 28.94 -4.53 -12.81
N PRO A 130 28.24 -5.68 -12.72
CA PRO A 130 26.91 -5.84 -13.31
C PRO A 130 25.91 -4.93 -12.62
N LEU A 131 25.57 -3.82 -13.28
CA LEU A 131 24.49 -2.92 -12.86
C LEU A 131 23.16 -3.40 -13.41
N THR A 132 22.08 -3.18 -12.63
CA THR A 132 20.73 -3.46 -13.12
C THR A 132 20.39 -2.53 -14.28
N SER A 133 19.98 -3.12 -15.42
CA SER A 133 19.63 -2.40 -16.64
C SER A 133 18.49 -1.38 -16.41
N PRO A 134 18.49 -0.23 -17.10
CA PRO A 134 17.38 0.72 -17.07
C PRO A 134 16.07 0.12 -17.61
N LEU A 135 16.14 -0.93 -18.40
CA LEU A 135 14.96 -1.68 -18.85
C LEU A 135 14.19 -2.28 -17.65
N VAL A 136 14.92 -2.86 -16.68
CA VAL A 136 14.32 -3.40 -15.45
C VAL A 136 13.68 -2.28 -14.61
N SER A 137 14.30 -1.09 -14.58
CA SER A 137 13.70 0.06 -13.90
C SER A 137 12.38 0.50 -14.57
N ARG A 138 12.36 0.60 -15.90
CA ARG A 138 11.13 0.94 -16.65
C ARG A 138 10.04 -0.09 -16.44
N TYR A 139 10.39 -1.36 -16.52
CA TYR A 139 9.47 -2.47 -16.23
C TYR A 139 8.87 -2.34 -14.83
N LEU A 140 9.65 -2.07 -13.79
CA LEU A 140 9.15 -1.89 -12.43
C LEU A 140 8.22 -0.67 -12.30
N PHE A 141 8.44 0.40 -13.05
CA PHE A 141 7.52 1.53 -13.08
C PHE A 141 6.20 1.17 -13.78
N VAL A 142 6.23 0.35 -14.84
CA VAL A 142 5.00 -0.14 -15.48
C VAL A 142 4.21 -1.01 -14.50
N ILE A 143 4.87 -1.95 -13.81
CA ILE A 143 4.22 -2.77 -12.78
C ILE A 143 3.67 -1.87 -11.64
N GLY A 144 4.45 -0.89 -11.18
CA GLY A 144 3.98 0.09 -10.19
C GLY A 144 2.73 0.84 -10.68
N GLY A 145 2.68 1.26 -11.95
CA GLY A 145 1.49 1.86 -12.56
C GLY A 145 0.27 0.94 -12.57
N LEU A 146 0.46 -0.34 -12.90
CA LEU A 146 -0.61 -1.35 -12.83
C LEU A 146 -1.09 -1.58 -11.39
N VAL A 147 -0.15 -1.61 -10.41
CA VAL A 147 -0.52 -1.72 -8.99
C VAL A 147 -1.26 -0.47 -8.51
N PHE A 148 -0.87 0.72 -8.98
CA PHE A 148 -1.66 1.94 -8.73
C PHE A 148 -3.08 1.81 -9.26
N ALA A 149 -3.24 1.37 -10.50
CA ALA A 149 -4.55 1.19 -11.14
C ALA A 149 -5.42 0.18 -10.38
N ILE A 150 -4.86 -0.99 -9.97
CA ILE A 150 -5.64 -1.99 -9.24
C ILE A 150 -6.05 -1.52 -7.85
N VAL A 151 -5.25 -0.69 -7.18
CA VAL A 151 -5.65 -0.07 -5.90
C VAL A 151 -6.87 0.83 -6.09
N VAL A 152 -6.93 1.61 -7.19
CA VAL A 152 -8.09 2.44 -7.49
C VAL A 152 -9.31 1.59 -7.82
N VAL A 153 -9.16 0.59 -8.70
CA VAL A 153 -10.26 -0.34 -9.06
C VAL A 153 -10.76 -1.10 -7.83
N GLY A 154 -9.85 -1.60 -6.97
CA GLY A 154 -10.23 -2.27 -5.71
C GLY A 154 -10.96 -1.34 -4.73
N GLY A 155 -10.59 -0.06 -4.69
CA GLY A 155 -11.33 0.96 -3.95
C GLY A 155 -12.75 1.15 -4.47
N MET A 156 -12.91 1.22 -5.80
CA MET A 156 -14.24 1.25 -6.45
C MET A 156 -15.05 0.01 -6.11
N THR A 157 -14.45 -1.19 -6.22
CA THR A 157 -15.09 -2.46 -5.87
C THR A 157 -15.60 -2.46 -4.42
N ARG A 158 -14.83 -1.89 -3.46
CA ARG A 158 -15.27 -1.76 -2.07
C ARG A 158 -16.37 -0.71 -1.89
N LEU A 159 -16.24 0.45 -2.53
CA LEU A 159 -17.20 1.55 -2.41
C LEU A 159 -18.54 1.28 -3.11
N THR A 160 -18.56 0.39 -4.08
CA THR A 160 -19.78 -0.08 -4.76
C THR A 160 -20.31 -1.39 -4.17
N GLU A 161 -19.75 -1.85 -3.06
CA GLU A 161 -20.10 -3.12 -2.39
C GLU A 161 -20.10 -4.34 -3.32
N SER A 162 -19.20 -4.34 -4.31
CA SER A 162 -19.15 -5.33 -5.40
C SER A 162 -18.26 -6.54 -5.10
N GLY A 163 -17.60 -6.59 -3.94
CA GLY A 163 -16.49 -7.52 -3.68
C GLY A 163 -16.88 -8.96 -3.37
N LEU A 164 -18.16 -9.33 -3.38
CA LEU A 164 -18.69 -10.66 -3.13
C LEU A 164 -19.68 -11.13 -4.21
N SER A 165 -19.68 -10.47 -5.37
CA SER A 165 -20.61 -10.76 -6.48
C SER A 165 -20.24 -12.03 -7.25
N ILE A 166 -18.94 -12.43 -7.26
CA ILE A 166 -18.45 -13.64 -7.92
C ILE A 166 -18.16 -14.70 -6.87
N THR A 167 -19.00 -15.72 -6.83
CA THR A 167 -18.98 -16.77 -5.80
C THR A 167 -17.83 -17.74 -5.92
N GLU A 168 -17.37 -18.03 -7.16
CA GLU A 168 -16.34 -19.00 -7.43
C GLU A 168 -14.94 -18.37 -7.52
N TRP A 169 -13.94 -19.09 -6.99
CA TRP A 169 -12.53 -18.71 -7.11
C TRP A 169 -11.83 -19.65 -8.11
N ASN A 170 -11.95 -19.31 -9.39
CA ASN A 170 -11.31 -20.03 -10.46
C ASN A 170 -10.14 -19.22 -11.03
N VAL A 171 -8.89 -19.64 -10.77
CA VAL A 171 -7.70 -18.88 -11.19
C VAL A 171 -7.61 -18.78 -12.71
N ILE A 172 -7.91 -19.86 -13.44
CA ILE A 172 -7.80 -19.93 -14.91
C ILE A 172 -9.18 -19.74 -15.54
N LYS A 173 -10.17 -20.57 -15.20
CA LYS A 173 -11.52 -20.52 -15.79
C LYS A 173 -12.26 -19.22 -15.50
N GLY A 174 -12.03 -18.58 -14.34
CA GLY A 174 -12.66 -17.31 -13.95
C GLY A 174 -12.12 -16.07 -14.70
N VAL A 175 -11.44 -16.25 -15.83
CA VAL A 175 -11.05 -15.17 -16.77
C VAL A 175 -12.17 -14.87 -17.75
N LYS A 176 -12.98 -15.88 -18.11
CA LYS A 176 -14.09 -15.70 -19.05
C LYS A 176 -15.18 -14.82 -18.43
N LEU A 177 -15.59 -13.79 -19.17
CA LEU A 177 -16.77 -12.99 -18.86
C LEU A 177 -18.01 -13.71 -19.42
N PRO A 178 -19.16 -13.72 -18.70
CA PRO A 178 -20.42 -14.18 -19.29
C PRO A 178 -20.75 -13.36 -20.54
N MET A 179 -21.01 -14.03 -21.66
CA MET A 179 -21.25 -13.39 -22.98
C MET A 179 -22.69 -13.51 -23.43
N SER A 180 -23.43 -14.53 -22.97
CA SER A 180 -24.83 -14.74 -23.29
C SER A 180 -25.74 -14.36 -22.13
N GLN A 181 -27.02 -14.12 -22.42
CA GLN A 181 -28.03 -13.83 -21.41
C GLN A 181 -28.18 -15.01 -20.44
N ALA A 182 -28.15 -16.24 -20.95
CA ALA A 182 -28.24 -17.45 -20.12
C ALA A 182 -27.04 -17.59 -19.16
N GLU A 183 -25.81 -17.30 -19.60
CA GLU A 183 -24.63 -17.30 -18.70
C GLU A 183 -24.76 -16.23 -17.61
N TRP A 184 -25.32 -15.06 -17.90
CA TRP A 184 -25.55 -14.02 -16.90
C TRP A 184 -26.64 -14.41 -15.87
N GLU A 185 -27.69 -15.08 -16.32
CA GLU A 185 -28.73 -15.60 -15.45
C GLU A 185 -28.18 -16.68 -14.54
N GLU A 186 -27.37 -17.60 -15.06
CA GLU A 186 -26.69 -18.64 -14.26
C GLU A 186 -25.81 -18.03 -13.15
N GLU A 187 -24.97 -17.05 -13.47
CA GLU A 187 -24.13 -16.38 -12.47
C GLU A 187 -24.99 -15.61 -11.43
N PHE A 188 -26.10 -15.02 -11.85
CA PHE A 188 -27.00 -14.32 -10.95
C PHE A 188 -27.72 -15.30 -10.00
N GLU A 189 -28.15 -16.49 -10.48
CA GLU A 189 -28.72 -17.52 -9.60
C GLU A 189 -27.69 -18.02 -8.57
N LYS A 190 -26.42 -18.21 -8.95
CA LYS A 190 -25.35 -18.53 -8.00
C LYS A 190 -25.20 -17.43 -6.94
N TYR A 191 -25.26 -16.15 -7.34
CA TYR A 191 -25.16 -15.03 -6.42
C TYR A 191 -26.35 -14.98 -5.45
N LYS A 192 -27.57 -15.32 -5.89
CA LYS A 192 -28.77 -15.37 -5.03
C LYS A 192 -28.66 -16.38 -3.87
N LEU A 193 -27.78 -17.36 -3.97
CA LEU A 193 -27.52 -18.32 -2.90
C LEU A 193 -26.62 -17.74 -1.79
N THR A 194 -25.95 -16.60 -2.02
CA THR A 194 -25.00 -16.01 -1.07
C THR A 194 -25.71 -15.30 0.09
N PRO A 195 -25.03 -15.21 1.26
CA PRO A 195 -25.53 -14.41 2.39
C PRO A 195 -25.71 -12.92 2.03
N GLU A 196 -24.84 -12.39 1.15
CA GLU A 196 -24.92 -10.99 0.72
C GLU A 196 -26.23 -10.68 0.01
N TRP A 197 -26.63 -11.52 -0.94
CA TRP A 197 -27.92 -11.33 -1.61
C TRP A 197 -29.10 -11.53 -0.64
N LYS A 198 -29.08 -12.59 0.17
CA LYS A 198 -30.16 -12.92 1.11
C LYS A 198 -30.41 -11.83 2.15
N ILE A 199 -29.39 -11.06 2.54
CA ILE A 199 -29.49 -10.08 3.63
C ILE A 199 -29.56 -8.64 3.08
N ASN A 200 -28.71 -8.29 2.10
CA ASN A 200 -28.54 -6.90 1.65
C ASN A 200 -29.21 -6.63 0.31
N ASN A 201 -29.15 -7.56 -0.65
CA ASN A 201 -29.32 -7.27 -2.07
C ASN A 201 -30.51 -7.97 -2.73
N GLN A 202 -31.52 -8.42 -1.96
CA GLN A 202 -32.73 -9.11 -2.49
C GLN A 202 -33.50 -8.28 -3.52
N HIS A 203 -33.29 -6.97 -3.56
CA HIS A 203 -34.01 -6.03 -4.40
C HIS A 203 -33.31 -5.71 -5.72
N ILE A 204 -32.06 -6.15 -5.93
CA ILE A 204 -31.32 -5.81 -7.13
C ILE A 204 -31.79 -6.60 -8.36
N THR A 205 -31.75 -5.95 -9.50
CA THR A 205 -32.05 -6.55 -10.79
C THR A 205 -30.83 -7.24 -11.39
N LEU A 206 -31.04 -8.06 -12.44
CA LEU A 206 -29.92 -8.61 -13.21
C LEU A 206 -28.99 -7.52 -13.77
N GLN A 207 -29.51 -6.34 -14.12
CA GLN A 207 -28.69 -5.25 -14.63
C GLN A 207 -27.80 -4.63 -13.53
N ASP A 208 -28.33 -4.49 -12.32
CA ASP A 208 -27.54 -4.06 -11.16
C ASP A 208 -26.45 -5.08 -10.83
N PHE A 209 -26.81 -6.38 -10.86
CA PHE A 209 -25.86 -7.47 -10.69
C PHE A 209 -24.72 -7.43 -11.70
N LYS A 210 -25.02 -7.22 -13.00
CA LYS A 210 -23.98 -7.06 -14.04
C LYS A 210 -23.01 -5.94 -13.67
N THR A 211 -23.48 -4.85 -13.10
CA THR A 211 -22.63 -3.71 -12.70
C THR A 211 -21.68 -4.07 -11.57
N ILE A 212 -22.17 -4.69 -10.50
CA ILE A 212 -21.31 -5.12 -9.38
C ILE A 212 -20.35 -6.23 -9.80
N TYR A 213 -20.81 -7.18 -10.63
CA TYR A 213 -19.98 -8.24 -11.19
C TYR A 213 -18.81 -7.68 -12.02
N MET A 214 -19.06 -6.67 -12.86
CA MET A 214 -18.02 -6.06 -13.70
C MET A 214 -16.92 -5.37 -12.88
N TRP A 215 -17.24 -4.73 -11.75
CA TRP A 215 -16.23 -4.16 -10.86
C TRP A 215 -15.34 -5.24 -10.26
N GLU A 216 -15.94 -6.31 -9.72
CA GLU A 216 -15.17 -7.41 -9.13
C GLU A 216 -14.37 -8.18 -10.18
N TRP A 217 -14.96 -8.49 -11.34
CA TRP A 217 -14.28 -9.15 -12.45
C TRP A 217 -13.08 -8.33 -12.93
N SER A 218 -13.25 -7.03 -13.15
CA SER A 218 -12.18 -6.13 -13.57
C SER A 218 -11.02 -6.11 -12.58
N HIS A 219 -11.32 -6.07 -11.27
CA HIS A 219 -10.32 -6.15 -10.22
C HIS A 219 -9.57 -7.49 -10.25
N ARG A 220 -10.29 -8.61 -10.35
CA ARG A 220 -9.70 -9.95 -10.41
C ARG A 220 -8.84 -10.17 -11.66
N ILE A 221 -9.28 -9.68 -12.83
CA ILE A 221 -8.52 -9.75 -14.08
C ILE A 221 -7.25 -8.93 -14.02
N LEU A 222 -7.34 -7.67 -13.53
CA LEU A 222 -6.18 -6.81 -13.40
C LEU A 222 -5.13 -7.42 -12.46
N GLY A 223 -5.57 -8.09 -11.37
CA GLY A 223 -4.67 -8.82 -10.47
C GLY A 223 -3.92 -9.95 -11.18
N ARG A 224 -4.60 -10.74 -12.05
CA ARG A 224 -3.97 -11.79 -12.87
C ARG A 224 -2.98 -11.19 -13.87
N ILE A 225 -3.37 -10.12 -14.56
CA ILE A 225 -2.49 -9.41 -15.51
C ILE A 225 -1.21 -8.93 -14.79
N ILE A 226 -1.31 -8.37 -13.60
CA ILE A 226 -0.14 -7.95 -12.81
C ILE A 226 0.75 -9.13 -12.49
N GLY A 227 0.20 -10.27 -12.08
CA GLY A 227 0.96 -11.48 -11.77
C GLY A 227 1.75 -11.96 -12.99
N VAL A 228 1.09 -12.12 -14.15
CA VAL A 228 1.72 -12.54 -15.40
C VAL A 228 2.73 -11.50 -15.91
N ALA A 229 2.35 -10.23 -15.96
CA ALA A 229 3.22 -9.15 -16.41
C ALA A 229 4.47 -9.00 -15.53
N PHE A 230 4.36 -9.36 -14.24
CA PHE A 230 5.51 -9.38 -13.33
C PHE A 230 6.39 -10.60 -13.55
N LEU A 231 5.85 -11.79 -13.68
CA LEU A 231 6.65 -13.01 -13.72
C LEU A 231 7.26 -13.29 -15.10
N ALA A 232 6.53 -13.05 -16.18
CA ALA A 232 6.93 -13.45 -17.53
C ALA A 232 8.26 -12.82 -18.03
N PRO A 233 8.62 -11.54 -17.75
CA PRO A 233 9.88 -10.97 -18.20
C PRO A 233 11.12 -11.38 -17.37
N ILE A 234 10.94 -11.96 -16.17
CA ILE A 234 12.07 -12.27 -15.27
C ILE A 234 13.06 -13.26 -15.89
N PRO A 235 12.64 -14.39 -16.52
CA PRO A 235 13.58 -15.30 -17.19
C PRO A 235 14.43 -14.61 -18.25
N TYR A 236 13.84 -13.72 -19.05
CA TYR A 236 14.57 -12.91 -20.02
C TYR A 236 15.62 -12.02 -19.35
N PHE A 237 15.28 -11.35 -18.24
CA PHE A 237 16.24 -10.49 -17.54
C PHE A 237 17.41 -11.28 -16.94
N VAL A 238 17.16 -12.51 -16.50
CA VAL A 238 18.21 -13.44 -16.02
C VAL A 238 19.08 -13.88 -17.18
N TYR A 239 18.51 -14.42 -18.25
CA TYR A 239 19.22 -14.89 -19.44
C TYR A 239 20.06 -13.80 -20.09
N ALA A 240 19.47 -12.63 -20.31
CA ALA A 240 20.12 -11.49 -20.94
C ALA A 240 21.08 -10.73 -19.98
N ARG A 241 21.38 -11.24 -18.79
CA ARG A 241 22.27 -10.65 -17.77
C ARG A 241 21.94 -9.17 -17.46
N LYS A 242 20.64 -8.81 -17.46
CA LYS A 242 20.17 -7.44 -17.20
C LYS A 242 20.06 -7.11 -15.70
N LEU A 243 20.30 -8.06 -14.81
CA LEU A 243 20.15 -7.94 -13.37
C LEU A 243 21.51 -7.76 -12.68
N GLY A 244 21.64 -6.71 -11.90
CA GLY A 244 22.76 -6.50 -11.00
C GLY A 244 22.67 -7.38 -9.75
N ARG A 245 23.77 -7.41 -8.97
CA ARG A 245 23.82 -8.15 -7.70
C ARG A 245 22.70 -7.70 -6.76
N GLY A 246 21.94 -8.64 -6.23
CA GLY A 246 20.81 -8.39 -5.32
C GLY A 246 19.50 -8.01 -6.00
N ALA A 247 19.48 -7.73 -7.32
CA ALA A 247 18.25 -7.44 -8.05
C ALA A 247 17.30 -8.64 -8.09
N LEU A 248 17.83 -9.85 -8.27
CA LEU A 248 17.04 -11.07 -8.29
C LEU A 248 16.32 -11.30 -6.95
N PHE A 249 17.01 -11.07 -5.81
CA PHE A 249 16.38 -11.17 -4.48
C PHE A 249 15.26 -10.13 -4.30
N ALA A 250 15.44 -8.90 -4.81
CA ALA A 250 14.39 -7.89 -4.74
C ALA A 250 13.18 -8.28 -5.61
N LEU A 251 13.40 -8.80 -6.82
CA LEU A 251 12.32 -9.31 -7.68
C LEU A 251 11.62 -10.50 -7.04
N PHE A 252 12.36 -11.45 -6.45
CA PHE A 252 11.77 -12.56 -5.70
C PHE A 252 10.91 -12.07 -4.53
N GLY A 253 11.38 -11.10 -3.75
CA GLY A 253 10.61 -10.50 -2.67
C GLY A 253 9.31 -9.84 -3.16
N ILE A 254 9.35 -9.12 -4.29
CA ILE A 254 8.14 -8.54 -4.91
C ILE A 254 7.21 -9.64 -5.42
N ALA A 255 7.74 -10.71 -6.05
CA ALA A 255 6.94 -11.86 -6.49
C ALA A 255 6.20 -12.52 -5.31
N SER A 256 6.90 -12.72 -4.18
CA SER A 256 6.32 -13.28 -2.96
C SER A 256 5.21 -12.39 -2.39
N LEU A 257 5.38 -11.07 -2.41
CA LEU A 257 4.34 -10.12 -2.00
C LEU A 257 3.12 -10.17 -2.94
N ILE A 258 3.32 -10.30 -4.26
CA ILE A 258 2.24 -10.46 -5.24
C ILE A 258 1.50 -11.79 -5.01
N GLY A 259 2.23 -12.88 -4.72
CA GLY A 259 1.62 -14.16 -4.34
C GLY A 259 0.80 -14.07 -3.06
N ALA A 260 1.35 -13.41 -2.02
CA ALA A 260 0.64 -13.16 -0.77
C ALA A 260 -0.62 -12.30 -0.97
N GLN A 261 -0.56 -11.33 -1.91
CA GLN A 261 -1.69 -10.50 -2.30
C GLN A 261 -2.84 -11.32 -2.90
N GLY A 262 -2.51 -12.26 -3.79
CA GLY A 262 -3.49 -13.19 -4.37
C GLY A 262 -4.12 -14.11 -3.32
N ALA A 263 -3.31 -14.68 -2.43
CA ALA A 263 -3.78 -15.52 -1.32
C ALA A 263 -4.69 -14.74 -0.37
N MET A 264 -4.33 -13.50 -0.02
CA MET A 264 -5.16 -12.62 0.82
C MET A 264 -6.49 -12.29 0.13
N GLY A 265 -6.48 -11.97 -1.18
CA GLY A 265 -7.70 -11.70 -1.93
C GLY A 265 -8.65 -12.91 -1.97
N TRP A 266 -8.11 -14.11 -2.19
CA TRP A 266 -8.86 -15.36 -2.09
C TRP A 266 -9.50 -15.54 -0.70
N TYR A 267 -8.71 -15.34 0.34
CA TYR A 267 -9.18 -15.49 1.72
C TYR A 267 -10.27 -14.47 2.08
N MET A 268 -10.18 -13.24 1.56
CA MET A 268 -11.19 -12.21 1.76
C MET A 268 -12.55 -12.64 1.21
N VAL A 269 -12.61 -13.12 -0.03
CA VAL A 269 -13.85 -13.56 -0.68
C VAL A 269 -14.41 -14.80 0.02
N LYS A 270 -13.59 -15.85 0.20
CA LYS A 270 -14.01 -17.09 0.86
C LYS A 270 -14.65 -16.83 2.21
N SER A 271 -14.03 -15.99 3.02
CA SER A 271 -14.52 -15.68 4.37
C SER A 271 -15.67 -14.66 4.41
N GLY A 272 -15.87 -13.87 3.35
CA GLY A 272 -17.01 -12.97 3.22
C GLY A 272 -18.30 -13.68 2.78
N LEU A 273 -18.16 -14.85 2.14
CA LEU A 273 -19.26 -15.69 1.69
C LEU A 273 -19.64 -16.78 2.71
N ASP A 274 -18.85 -16.98 3.78
CA ASP A 274 -19.09 -17.99 4.80
C ASP A 274 -20.10 -17.49 5.85
N GLU A 275 -21.19 -18.22 6.03
CA GLU A 275 -22.31 -17.84 6.93
C GLU A 275 -21.86 -17.67 8.39
N GLN A 276 -20.94 -18.53 8.87
CA GLN A 276 -20.38 -18.43 10.21
C GLN A 276 -19.57 -17.12 10.38
N SER A 277 -18.73 -16.80 9.41
CA SER A 277 -17.95 -15.56 9.41
C SER A 277 -18.84 -14.32 9.35
N VAL A 278 -19.96 -14.38 8.66
CA VAL A 278 -20.97 -13.30 8.61
C VAL A 278 -21.61 -13.11 9.99
N GLN A 279 -21.98 -14.19 10.70
CA GLN A 279 -22.52 -14.12 12.05
C GLN A 279 -21.52 -13.53 13.03
N ASP A 280 -20.25 -13.92 12.97
CA ASP A 280 -19.16 -13.39 13.79
C ASP A 280 -18.91 -11.89 13.58
N LEU A 281 -19.20 -11.39 12.38
CA LEU A 281 -19.13 -9.97 12.01
C LEU A 281 -20.40 -9.17 12.38
N GLY A 282 -21.31 -9.75 13.14
CA GLY A 282 -22.55 -9.10 13.57
C GLY A 282 -23.72 -9.27 12.60
N GLY A 283 -23.67 -10.27 11.71
CA GLY A 283 -24.73 -10.61 10.78
C GLY A 283 -24.82 -9.75 9.53
N VAL A 284 -23.82 -8.89 9.27
CA VAL A 284 -23.75 -8.10 8.03
C VAL A 284 -22.74 -8.75 7.09
N PRO A 285 -23.16 -9.25 5.91
CA PRO A 285 -22.26 -9.81 4.91
C PRO A 285 -21.37 -8.69 4.34
N ARG A 286 -20.10 -8.70 4.72
CA ARG A 286 -19.07 -7.79 4.19
C ARG A 286 -17.69 -8.36 4.41
N VAL A 287 -16.73 -7.85 3.64
CA VAL A 287 -15.32 -8.17 3.87
C VAL A 287 -14.87 -7.55 5.19
N SER A 288 -14.21 -8.34 6.04
CA SER A 288 -13.64 -7.85 7.30
C SER A 288 -12.69 -6.66 7.08
N GLN A 289 -12.85 -5.61 7.89
CA GLN A 289 -11.96 -4.43 7.87
C GLN A 289 -10.49 -4.78 8.09
N TYR A 290 -10.19 -5.81 8.87
CA TYR A 290 -8.82 -6.29 9.08
C TYR A 290 -8.22 -6.89 7.81
N ARG A 291 -8.99 -7.71 7.09
CA ARG A 291 -8.55 -8.33 5.84
C ARG A 291 -8.42 -7.30 4.74
N LEU A 292 -9.33 -6.33 4.69
CA LEU A 292 -9.28 -5.20 3.77
C LEU A 292 -8.00 -4.37 4.00
N ALA A 293 -7.70 -4.02 5.26
CA ALA A 293 -6.49 -3.29 5.61
C ALA A 293 -5.22 -4.09 5.30
N ALA A 294 -5.19 -5.40 5.59
CA ALA A 294 -4.07 -6.26 5.26
C ALA A 294 -3.84 -6.34 3.74
N HIS A 295 -4.90 -6.51 2.95
CA HIS A 295 -4.86 -6.57 1.49
C HIS A 295 -4.34 -5.25 0.89
N LEU A 296 -4.88 -4.09 1.33
CA LEU A 296 -4.41 -2.78 0.91
C LEU A 296 -2.95 -2.53 1.33
N GLY A 297 -2.58 -2.93 2.57
CA GLY A 297 -1.21 -2.81 3.07
C GLY A 297 -0.20 -3.60 2.24
N LEU A 298 -0.53 -4.84 1.87
CA LEU A 298 0.28 -5.66 0.96
C LEU A 298 0.41 -5.00 -0.43
N ALA A 299 -0.69 -4.46 -0.99
CA ALA A 299 -0.63 -3.75 -2.27
C ALA A 299 0.29 -2.53 -2.20
N PHE A 300 0.24 -1.75 -1.12
CA PHE A 300 1.13 -0.61 -0.89
C PHE A 300 2.59 -1.03 -0.72
N LEU A 301 2.86 -2.19 -0.12
CA LEU A 301 4.22 -2.75 -0.04
C LEU A 301 4.75 -3.15 -1.42
N VAL A 302 3.95 -3.84 -2.25
CA VAL A 302 4.30 -4.16 -3.65
C VAL A 302 4.59 -2.88 -4.42
N TYR A 303 3.69 -1.90 -4.34
CA TYR A 303 3.85 -0.60 -4.99
C TYR A 303 5.13 0.10 -4.56
N SER A 304 5.35 0.23 -3.25
CA SER A 304 6.51 0.90 -2.67
C SER A 304 7.82 0.20 -3.05
N ALA A 305 7.83 -1.13 -3.10
CA ALA A 305 8.99 -1.91 -3.52
C ALA A 305 9.31 -1.68 -5.01
N CYS A 306 8.31 -1.70 -5.89
CA CYS A 306 8.48 -1.42 -7.32
C CYS A 306 9.03 -0.01 -7.55
N VAL A 307 8.43 1.01 -6.94
CA VAL A 307 8.85 2.41 -7.07
C VAL A 307 10.26 2.61 -6.52
N ARG A 308 10.52 2.14 -5.29
CA ARG A 308 11.82 2.34 -4.63
C ARG A 308 12.96 1.62 -5.34
N PHE A 309 12.74 0.38 -5.77
CA PHE A 309 13.75 -0.39 -6.50
C PHE A 309 13.94 0.16 -7.92
N GLY A 310 12.85 0.51 -8.61
CA GLY A 310 12.89 1.16 -9.92
C GLY A 310 13.70 2.45 -9.92
N ILE A 311 13.42 3.38 -8.99
CA ILE A 311 14.19 4.63 -8.84
C ILE A 311 15.65 4.33 -8.51
N GLY A 312 15.90 3.36 -7.61
CA GLY A 312 17.26 2.97 -7.22
C GLY A 312 18.09 2.48 -8.40
N ALA A 313 17.56 1.56 -9.20
CA ALA A 313 18.22 1.00 -10.38
C ALA A 313 18.47 2.08 -11.45
N ALA A 314 17.45 2.90 -11.75
CA ALA A 314 17.60 4.02 -12.71
C ALA A 314 18.67 5.01 -12.28
N ARG A 315 18.77 5.30 -10.99
CA ARG A 315 19.75 6.23 -10.45
C ARG A 315 21.16 5.66 -10.48
N ASP A 316 21.36 4.43 -10.04
CA ASP A 316 22.67 3.77 -10.07
C ASP A 316 23.20 3.70 -11.51
N TRP A 317 22.33 3.41 -12.48
CA TRP A 317 22.67 3.44 -13.90
C TRP A 317 23.07 4.84 -14.40
N LYS A 318 22.29 5.88 -14.05
CA LYS A 318 22.59 7.27 -14.42
C LYS A 318 23.92 7.74 -13.84
N LEU A 319 24.24 7.37 -12.60
CA LEU A 319 25.51 7.69 -11.96
C LEU A 319 26.67 7.01 -12.68
N ALA A 320 26.54 5.71 -13.00
CA ALA A 320 27.55 4.98 -13.74
C ALA A 320 27.80 5.55 -15.14
N LYS A 321 26.74 5.91 -15.88
CA LYS A 321 26.87 6.57 -17.19
C LYS A 321 27.56 7.92 -17.10
N LYS A 322 27.30 8.73 -16.08
CA LYS A 322 28.01 10.00 -15.86
C LYS A 322 29.50 9.81 -15.59
N MET A 323 29.87 8.71 -14.91
CA MET A 323 31.30 8.41 -14.64
C MET A 323 32.11 8.12 -15.90
N GLN A 324 31.48 7.67 -16.98
CA GLN A 324 32.14 7.35 -18.26
C GLN A 324 32.48 8.60 -19.09
N GLY A 325 31.87 9.77 -18.79
CA GLY A 325 32.12 11.02 -19.50
C GLY A 325 33.37 11.78 -18.97
N LEU A 326 34.00 12.59 -19.83
CA LEU A 326 35.10 13.47 -19.46
C LEU A 326 34.73 14.35 -18.25
N GLY A 327 35.48 14.25 -17.15
CA GLY A 327 35.24 15.01 -15.91
C GLY A 327 34.00 14.62 -15.09
N GLY A 328 33.19 13.67 -15.57
CA GLY A 328 31.93 13.28 -14.93
C GLY A 328 32.09 12.66 -13.55
N TRP A 329 33.25 12.08 -13.26
CA TRP A 329 33.54 11.48 -11.97
C TRP A 329 33.57 12.51 -10.82
N LYS A 330 34.09 13.75 -11.04
CA LYS A 330 34.10 14.83 -10.04
C LYS A 330 32.68 15.18 -9.62
N THR A 331 31.78 15.38 -10.59
CA THR A 331 30.35 15.64 -10.31
C THR A 331 29.66 14.50 -9.57
N VAL A 332 30.02 13.25 -9.87
CA VAL A 332 29.46 12.08 -9.16
C VAL A 332 30.00 12.01 -7.74
N GLU A 333 31.31 12.28 -7.54
CA GLU A 333 31.92 12.32 -6.21
C GLU A 333 31.29 13.41 -5.32
N GLU A 334 31.12 14.62 -5.84
CA GLU A 334 30.44 15.72 -5.16
C GLU A 334 29.00 15.34 -4.78
N THR A 335 28.28 14.69 -5.71
CA THR A 335 26.93 14.18 -5.44
C THR A 335 26.93 13.16 -4.29
N ILE A 336 27.86 12.21 -4.28
CA ILE A 336 27.97 11.20 -3.23
C ILE A 336 28.32 11.85 -1.89
N ARG A 337 29.31 12.76 -1.87
CA ARG A 337 29.72 13.51 -0.68
C ARG A 337 28.54 14.31 -0.09
N GLY A 338 27.76 14.98 -0.94
CA GLY A 338 26.55 15.69 -0.52
C GLY A 338 25.51 14.75 0.13
N LEU A 339 25.35 13.53 -0.40
CA LEU A 339 24.42 12.53 0.15
C LEU A 339 24.90 11.89 1.47
N GLU A 340 26.18 11.93 1.76
CA GLU A 340 26.78 11.45 3.00
C GLU A 340 26.80 12.51 4.11
N GLY A 341 26.54 13.77 3.75
CA GLY A 341 26.48 14.90 4.67
C GLY A 341 25.42 14.77 5.76
N LYS A 342 25.64 15.45 6.88
CA LYS A 342 24.73 15.43 8.05
C LYS A 342 23.31 15.87 7.70
N VAL A 343 23.16 16.90 6.84
CA VAL A 343 21.85 17.42 6.40
C VAL A 343 21.09 16.36 5.61
N ALA A 344 21.71 15.73 4.60
CA ALA A 344 21.11 14.67 3.83
C ALA A 344 20.75 13.46 4.71
N GLY A 345 21.59 13.12 5.68
CA GLY A 345 21.34 12.07 6.67
C GLY A 345 20.10 12.34 7.50
N ARG A 346 19.98 13.52 8.11
CA ARG A 346 18.80 13.94 8.90
C ARG A 346 17.53 13.98 8.04
N THR A 347 17.61 14.61 6.87
CA THR A 347 16.47 14.68 5.95
C THR A 347 16.00 13.29 5.51
N ARG A 348 16.91 12.34 5.32
CA ARG A 348 16.58 10.94 5.00
C ARG A 348 15.78 10.27 6.11
N VAL A 349 16.18 10.47 7.37
CA VAL A 349 15.44 9.93 8.53
C VAL A 349 14.04 10.54 8.59
N LEU A 350 13.91 11.87 8.48
CA LEU A 350 12.62 12.57 8.50
C LEU A 350 11.69 12.10 7.37
N VAL A 351 12.21 11.99 6.14
CA VAL A 351 11.43 11.49 5.00
C VAL A 351 11.04 10.02 5.17
N THR A 352 11.90 9.19 5.77
CA THR A 352 11.56 7.78 6.04
C THR A 352 10.46 7.67 7.09
N ALA A 353 10.55 8.44 8.18
CA ALA A 353 9.51 8.51 9.20
C ALA A 353 8.18 9.02 8.61
N LEU A 354 8.24 10.08 7.79
CA LEU A 354 7.06 10.59 7.09
C LEU A 354 6.48 9.55 6.12
N THR A 355 7.31 8.77 5.43
CA THR A 355 6.83 7.68 4.56
C THR A 355 6.05 6.63 5.35
N ALA A 356 6.55 6.23 6.52
CA ALA A 356 5.85 5.32 7.42
C ALA A 356 4.53 5.93 7.92
N LEU A 357 4.53 7.21 8.28
CA LEU A 357 3.32 7.90 8.73
C LEU A 357 2.27 8.00 7.62
N VAL A 358 2.64 8.39 6.39
CA VAL A 358 1.72 8.42 5.23
C VAL A 358 1.15 7.03 4.95
N PHE A 359 1.99 5.99 5.00
CA PHE A 359 1.55 4.61 4.85
C PHE A 359 0.52 4.21 5.93
N THR A 360 0.79 4.50 7.20
CA THR A 360 -0.11 4.19 8.32
C THR A 360 -1.41 4.97 8.21
N THR A 361 -1.35 6.25 7.84
CA THR A 361 -2.56 7.07 7.62
C THR A 361 -3.42 6.52 6.50
N ALA A 362 -2.83 6.13 5.37
CA ALA A 362 -3.56 5.52 4.28
C ALA A 362 -4.17 4.15 4.69
N LEU A 363 -3.45 3.37 5.49
CA LEU A 363 -3.94 2.09 6.01
C LEU A 363 -5.10 2.27 6.99
N SER A 364 -5.07 3.32 7.83
CA SER A 364 -6.21 3.64 8.72
C SER A 364 -7.46 3.99 7.93
N GLY A 365 -7.34 4.57 6.72
CA GLY A 365 -8.45 4.79 5.79
C GLY A 365 -9.12 3.50 5.31
N ALA A 366 -8.41 2.37 5.28
CA ALA A 366 -9.01 1.07 4.98
C ALA A 366 -9.96 0.60 6.08
N PHE A 367 -9.66 0.89 7.34
CA PHE A 367 -10.58 0.62 8.45
C PHE A 367 -11.82 1.54 8.38
N VAL A 368 -11.65 2.82 8.03
CA VAL A 368 -12.77 3.74 7.79
C VAL A 368 -13.68 3.20 6.69
N ALA A 369 -13.11 2.80 5.54
CA ALA A 369 -13.86 2.22 4.44
C ALA A 369 -14.47 0.85 4.79
N GLY A 370 -13.78 0.02 5.57
CA GLY A 370 -14.24 -1.31 5.98
C GLY A 370 -15.42 -1.28 6.95
N LEU A 371 -15.54 -0.22 7.74
CA LEU A 371 -16.61 -0.04 8.74
C LEU A 371 -17.67 0.96 8.31
N ASP A 372 -17.60 1.52 7.11
CA ASP A 372 -18.42 2.64 6.64
C ASP A 372 -18.41 3.84 7.61
N ALA A 373 -17.30 3.96 8.34
CA ALA A 373 -17.14 4.95 9.41
C ALA A 373 -17.15 6.41 8.90
N GLY A 374 -16.96 6.64 7.60
CA GLY A 374 -17.10 7.94 6.97
C GLY A 374 -18.51 8.51 6.99
N LEU A 375 -19.53 7.70 7.34
CA LEU A 375 -20.95 8.10 7.37
C LEU A 375 -21.46 8.52 8.76
N ILE A 376 -20.64 8.41 9.82
CA ILE A 376 -21.09 8.65 11.19
C ILE A 376 -21.08 10.14 11.55
N TYR A 377 -19.94 10.80 11.41
CA TYR A 377 -19.78 12.24 11.66
C TYR A 377 -19.43 12.94 10.36
N ASN A 378 -20.43 13.48 9.66
CA ASN A 378 -20.27 14.14 8.36
C ASN A 378 -20.08 15.66 8.49
N GLU A 379 -19.38 16.09 9.53
CA GLU A 379 -19.06 17.50 9.82
C GLU A 379 -17.55 17.69 9.98
N TRP A 380 -17.08 18.89 9.75
CA TRP A 380 -15.69 19.28 9.92
C TRP A 380 -15.61 20.77 10.31
N PRO A 381 -14.74 21.20 11.24
CA PRO A 381 -13.73 20.41 11.99
C PRO A 381 -14.29 19.60 13.17
N PHE A 382 -15.57 19.75 13.47
CA PHE A 382 -16.23 19.17 14.64
C PHE A 382 -16.62 17.70 14.45
N MET A 383 -16.94 17.05 15.56
CA MET A 383 -17.55 15.72 15.67
C MET A 383 -18.61 15.78 16.78
N GLY A 384 -19.90 15.90 16.39
CA GLY A 384 -20.99 16.11 17.34
C GLY A 384 -20.93 17.49 18.04
N GLY A 385 -20.61 18.53 17.27
CA GLY A 385 -20.49 19.92 17.76
C GLY A 385 -19.23 20.22 18.60
N LYS A 386 -18.32 19.23 18.79
CA LYS A 386 -17.06 19.38 19.53
C LYS A 386 -15.87 18.98 18.66
N LEU A 387 -14.65 19.40 19.04
CA LEU A 387 -13.43 19.01 18.30
C LEU A 387 -13.09 17.52 18.39
N HIS A 388 -13.63 16.84 19.38
CA HIS A 388 -13.52 15.38 19.55
C HIS A 388 -14.88 14.81 19.92
N PRO A 389 -15.19 13.57 19.53
CA PRO A 389 -16.43 12.91 19.92
C PRO A 389 -16.47 12.68 21.45
N PRO A 390 -17.67 12.47 22.04
CA PRO A 390 -17.79 12.14 23.46
C PRO A 390 -16.95 10.93 23.84
N SER A 391 -16.26 10.97 24.98
CA SER A 391 -15.34 9.91 25.40
C SER A 391 -16.00 8.53 25.55
N TYR A 392 -17.30 8.50 25.92
CA TYR A 392 -18.07 7.27 26.02
C TYR A 392 -18.33 6.61 24.66
N GLU A 393 -18.26 7.39 23.56
CA GLU A 393 -18.39 6.85 22.20
C GLU A 393 -17.08 6.28 21.67
N LEU A 394 -15.94 6.80 22.13
CA LEU A 394 -14.63 6.31 21.73
C LEU A 394 -14.27 4.95 22.34
N ASN A 395 -14.86 4.61 23.48
CA ASN A 395 -14.52 3.40 24.21
C ASN A 395 -15.78 2.67 24.71
N LYS A 396 -16.55 2.15 23.78
CA LYS A 396 -17.78 1.41 24.08
C LYS A 396 -17.46 -0.03 24.49
N ASP A 397 -18.05 -0.47 25.62
CA ASP A 397 -17.97 -1.86 26.08
C ASP A 397 -18.60 -2.85 25.09
N PHE A 398 -19.48 -2.38 24.21
CA PHE A 398 -20.11 -3.15 23.13
C PHE A 398 -19.10 -3.87 22.23
N TYR A 399 -17.93 -3.27 21.99
CA TYR A 399 -16.89 -3.87 21.16
C TYR A 399 -15.95 -4.82 21.93
N CYS A 400 -16.11 -4.93 23.26
CA CYS A 400 -15.41 -5.91 24.07
C CYS A 400 -16.09 -7.27 23.97
N ARG A 401 -15.33 -8.32 23.70
CA ARG A 401 -15.83 -9.70 23.66
C ARG A 401 -15.61 -10.43 24.98
N LYS A 402 -14.65 -9.97 25.79
CA LYS A 402 -14.31 -10.52 27.08
C LYS A 402 -15.08 -9.82 28.20
N ALA A 403 -15.55 -10.61 29.17
CA ALA A 403 -16.30 -10.09 30.32
C ALA A 403 -15.46 -9.14 31.19
N ASP A 404 -14.15 -9.38 31.29
CA ASP A 404 -13.18 -8.55 32.00
C ASP A 404 -12.78 -7.29 31.25
N LYS A 405 -13.30 -7.09 30.03
CA LYS A 405 -13.01 -5.95 29.14
C LYS A 405 -11.52 -5.76 28.86
N SER A 406 -10.70 -6.79 28.99
CA SER A 406 -9.26 -6.74 28.69
C SER A 406 -8.97 -6.52 27.19
N ASP A 407 -9.97 -6.65 26.35
CA ASP A 407 -9.90 -6.47 24.90
C ASP A 407 -10.48 -5.13 24.41
N ARG A 408 -10.46 -4.07 25.25
CA ARG A 408 -10.87 -2.70 24.89
C ARG A 408 -10.13 -2.13 23.69
N TRP A 409 -8.90 -2.61 23.41
CA TRP A 409 -8.14 -2.27 22.21
C TRP A 409 -8.91 -2.50 20.89
N ARG A 410 -9.95 -3.34 20.91
CA ARG A 410 -10.83 -3.59 19.76
C ARG A 410 -11.56 -2.34 19.31
N ASN A 411 -11.82 -1.39 20.20
CA ASN A 411 -12.40 -0.09 19.84
C ASN A 411 -11.55 0.66 18.80
N LEU A 412 -10.23 0.51 18.81
CA LEU A 412 -9.32 1.14 17.83
C LEU A 412 -9.57 0.64 16.39
N PHE A 413 -10.19 -0.54 16.22
CA PHE A 413 -10.33 -1.19 14.91
C PHE A 413 -11.76 -1.62 14.58
N GLU A 414 -12.68 -1.65 15.56
CA GLU A 414 -14.04 -2.14 15.40
C GLU A 414 -15.10 -1.08 15.71
N ASN A 415 -14.75 -0.04 16.47
CA ASN A 415 -15.65 1.07 16.76
C ASN A 415 -15.54 2.13 15.65
N PRO A 416 -16.58 2.33 14.82
CA PRO A 416 -16.51 3.27 13.70
C PRO A 416 -16.23 4.71 14.14
N THR A 417 -16.73 5.14 15.31
CA THR A 417 -16.44 6.48 15.87
C THR A 417 -14.94 6.66 16.13
N THR A 418 -14.33 5.68 16.81
CA THR A 418 -12.89 5.70 17.13
C THR A 418 -12.05 5.61 15.86
N VAL A 419 -12.39 4.71 14.95
CA VAL A 419 -11.69 4.53 13.69
C VAL A 419 -11.71 5.81 12.85
N GLN A 420 -12.85 6.50 12.77
CA GLN A 420 -12.93 7.78 12.05
C GLN A 420 -12.10 8.87 12.76
N PHE A 421 -12.18 8.96 14.08
CA PHE A 421 -11.42 9.92 14.87
C PHE A 421 -9.90 9.70 14.71
N ASP A 422 -9.44 8.46 14.86
CA ASP A 422 -8.03 8.09 14.71
C ASP A 422 -7.49 8.40 13.31
N HIS A 423 -8.30 8.14 12.27
CA HIS A 423 -7.93 8.48 10.90
C HIS A 423 -7.78 10.00 10.73
N ARG A 424 -8.67 10.81 11.28
CA ARG A 424 -8.56 12.29 11.26
C ARG A 424 -7.31 12.75 11.99
N MET A 425 -6.98 12.20 13.16
CA MET A 425 -5.79 12.56 13.93
C MET A 425 -4.50 12.20 13.18
N LEU A 426 -4.46 11.02 12.56
CA LEU A 426 -3.35 10.61 11.70
C LEU A 426 -3.21 11.51 10.46
N ALA A 427 -4.33 11.93 9.85
CA ALA A 427 -4.33 12.84 8.71
C ALA A 427 -3.77 14.23 9.11
N TYR A 428 -4.19 14.79 10.24
CA TYR A 428 -3.65 16.06 10.74
C TYR A 428 -2.15 15.94 11.08
N THR A 429 -1.76 14.87 11.76
CA THR A 429 -0.35 14.59 12.08
C THR A 429 0.50 14.49 10.82
N THR A 430 -0.01 13.80 9.79
CA THR A 430 0.65 13.68 8.49
C THR A 430 0.79 15.03 7.81
N PHE A 431 -0.29 15.82 7.76
CA PHE A 431 -0.29 17.15 7.15
C PHE A 431 0.74 18.07 7.82
N PHE A 432 0.69 18.20 9.15
CA PHE A 432 1.63 19.05 9.90
C PHE A 432 3.07 18.54 9.82
N SER A 433 3.28 17.22 9.71
CA SER A 433 4.61 16.64 9.48
C SER A 433 5.17 17.01 8.09
N VAL A 434 4.33 16.99 7.04
CA VAL A 434 4.71 17.46 5.71
C VAL A 434 5.04 18.95 5.71
N VAL A 435 4.21 19.78 6.35
CA VAL A 435 4.46 21.22 6.50
C VAL A 435 5.78 21.46 7.24
N SER A 436 6.01 20.78 8.34
CA SER A 436 7.23 20.90 9.15
C SER A 436 8.47 20.50 8.36
N LEU A 437 8.40 19.39 7.59
CA LEU A 437 9.48 18.97 6.72
C LEU A 437 9.78 19.98 5.61
N PHE A 438 8.74 20.60 5.03
CA PHE A 438 8.92 21.64 4.03
C PHE A 438 9.56 22.91 4.65
N LEU A 439 9.08 23.36 5.81
CA LEU A 439 9.65 24.50 6.53
C LEU A 439 11.11 24.25 6.93
N TYR A 440 11.46 23.05 7.33
CA TYR A 440 12.84 22.63 7.56
C TYR A 440 13.67 22.73 6.27
N ALA A 441 13.18 22.10 5.17
CA ALA A 441 13.92 22.01 3.90
C ALA A 441 14.07 23.36 3.18
N ARG A 442 13.19 24.36 3.42
CA ARG A 442 13.26 25.69 2.81
C ARG A 442 14.33 26.61 3.42
N ARG A 443 14.84 26.29 4.63
CA ARG A 443 15.89 27.10 5.28
C ARG A 443 17.11 27.19 4.37
N PRO A 444 17.69 28.38 4.12
CA PRO A 444 18.78 28.58 3.14
C PRO A 444 19.95 27.61 3.35
N HIS A 445 20.39 27.47 4.60
CA HIS A 445 21.47 26.54 4.98
C HIS A 445 21.16 25.07 4.68
N ILE A 446 19.90 24.62 4.84
CA ILE A 446 19.50 23.24 4.53
C ILE A 446 19.32 23.06 3.03
N ARG A 447 18.63 24.01 2.38
CA ARG A 447 18.31 23.96 0.95
C ARG A 447 19.56 23.87 0.07
N SER A 448 20.63 24.63 0.41
CA SER A 448 21.90 24.61 -0.36
C SER A 448 22.61 23.25 -0.33
N GLN A 449 22.35 22.44 0.70
CA GLN A 449 22.96 21.11 0.87
C GLN A 449 22.07 19.96 0.38
N LEU A 450 20.82 20.24 0.00
CA LEU A 450 19.91 19.21 -0.50
C LEU A 450 19.95 19.13 -2.03
N PRO A 451 19.89 17.91 -2.61
CA PRO A 451 19.70 17.77 -4.04
C PRO A 451 18.46 18.53 -4.52
N PRO A 452 18.53 19.28 -5.65
CA PRO A 452 17.40 20.08 -6.14
C PRO A 452 16.12 19.26 -6.35
N LEU A 453 16.26 18.01 -6.77
CA LEU A 453 15.13 17.09 -6.94
C LEU A 453 14.44 16.79 -5.59
N THR A 454 15.23 16.55 -4.52
CA THR A 454 14.69 16.28 -3.18
C THR A 454 13.81 17.43 -2.71
N TYR A 455 14.30 18.67 -2.85
CA TYR A 455 13.52 19.85 -2.46
C TYR A 455 12.22 19.99 -3.27
N ARG A 456 12.27 19.74 -4.60
CA ARG A 456 11.08 19.78 -5.45
C ARG A 456 10.05 18.73 -5.03
N LEU A 457 10.50 17.52 -4.69
CA LEU A 457 9.62 16.44 -4.23
C LEU A 457 8.99 16.75 -2.86
N ILE A 458 9.75 17.33 -1.92
CA ILE A 458 9.21 17.78 -0.62
C ILE A 458 8.17 18.91 -0.84
N LYS A 459 8.46 19.86 -1.74
CA LYS A 459 7.48 20.90 -2.10
C LYS A 459 6.24 20.31 -2.76
N GLY A 460 6.40 19.33 -3.67
CA GLY A 460 5.28 18.60 -4.28
C GLY A 460 4.45 17.85 -3.25
N SER A 461 5.09 17.24 -2.25
CA SER A 461 4.39 16.57 -1.14
C SER A 461 3.53 17.55 -0.32
N LEU A 462 3.98 18.79 -0.13
CA LEU A 462 3.17 19.83 0.53
C LEU A 462 1.90 20.14 -0.28
N HIS A 463 2.03 20.39 -1.58
CA HIS A 463 0.86 20.69 -2.41
C HIS A 463 -0.10 19.51 -2.46
N MET A 464 0.43 18.28 -2.57
CA MET A 464 -0.39 17.08 -2.57
C MET A 464 -1.05 16.84 -1.20
N SER A 465 -0.39 17.17 -0.09
CA SER A 465 -1.01 17.00 1.25
C SER A 465 -2.15 18.00 1.48
N VAL A 466 -2.05 19.23 0.95
CA VAL A 466 -3.16 20.20 0.95
C VAL A 466 -4.34 19.64 0.15
N LEU A 467 -4.10 19.18 -1.08
CA LEU A 467 -5.13 18.57 -1.92
C LEU A 467 -5.75 17.34 -1.24
N GLN A 468 -4.92 16.49 -0.63
CA GLN A 468 -5.36 15.27 0.06
C GLN A 468 -6.25 15.57 1.28
N LEU A 469 -5.90 16.59 2.07
CA LEU A 469 -6.72 17.06 3.19
C LEU A 469 -8.06 17.61 2.69
N THR A 470 -8.04 18.43 1.64
CA THR A 470 -9.27 18.95 1.00
C THR A 470 -10.16 17.82 0.48
N LEU A 471 -9.58 16.83 -0.23
CA LEU A 471 -10.33 15.67 -0.72
C LEU A 471 -10.93 14.85 0.43
N GLY A 472 -10.23 14.67 1.54
CA GLY A 472 -10.75 13.96 2.72
C GLY A 472 -11.93 14.71 3.36
N ILE A 473 -11.80 16.02 3.55
CA ILE A 473 -12.85 16.87 4.11
C ILE A 473 -14.08 16.87 3.19
N THR A 474 -13.91 17.06 1.89
CA THR A 474 -15.03 17.07 0.92
C THR A 474 -15.70 15.70 0.84
N THR A 475 -14.93 14.62 0.83
CA THR A 475 -15.47 13.24 0.85
C THR A 475 -16.40 13.06 2.06
N LEU A 476 -15.99 13.55 3.22
CA LEU A 476 -16.75 13.43 4.46
C LEU A 476 -18.02 14.30 4.43
N LEU A 477 -17.91 15.59 4.08
CA LEU A 477 -19.02 16.54 4.07
C LEU A 477 -20.13 16.18 3.07
N TYR A 478 -19.74 15.54 1.95
CA TYR A 478 -20.69 15.10 0.92
C TYR A 478 -21.18 13.65 1.11
N LEU A 479 -21.05 13.07 2.32
CA LEU A 479 -21.55 11.73 2.64
C LEU A 479 -20.87 10.61 1.81
N VAL A 480 -19.57 10.71 1.62
CA VAL A 480 -18.70 9.72 0.99
C VAL A 480 -19.13 9.34 -0.44
N PRO A 481 -19.25 10.31 -1.39
CA PRO A 481 -19.54 9.94 -2.77
C PRO A 481 -18.43 9.08 -3.34
N THR A 482 -18.78 8.03 -4.07
CA THR A 482 -17.86 7.01 -4.58
C THR A 482 -16.67 7.60 -5.34
N HIS A 483 -16.91 8.59 -6.22
CA HIS A 483 -15.86 9.24 -7.01
C HIS A 483 -14.90 10.09 -6.16
N LEU A 484 -15.39 10.79 -5.12
CA LEU A 484 -14.52 11.55 -4.21
C LEU A 484 -13.70 10.61 -3.32
N ALA A 485 -14.30 9.58 -2.77
CA ALA A 485 -13.61 8.58 -1.95
C ALA A 485 -12.52 7.84 -2.74
N ALA A 486 -12.81 7.44 -3.99
CA ALA A 486 -11.82 6.82 -4.88
C ALA A 486 -10.68 7.78 -5.25
N THR A 487 -10.99 9.07 -5.49
CA THR A 487 -10.00 10.10 -5.77
C THR A 487 -9.13 10.38 -4.54
N HIS A 488 -9.72 10.42 -3.35
CA HIS A 488 -9.00 10.56 -2.08
C HIS A 488 -8.05 9.38 -1.86
N GLN A 489 -8.49 8.15 -2.12
CA GLN A 489 -7.63 6.96 -2.06
C GLN A 489 -6.48 7.01 -3.08
N ALA A 490 -6.76 7.36 -4.34
CA ALA A 490 -5.73 7.54 -5.37
C ALA A 490 -4.72 8.63 -4.99
N GLY A 491 -5.21 9.75 -4.44
CA GLY A 491 -4.38 10.85 -3.96
C GLY A 491 -3.43 10.44 -2.82
N SER A 492 -3.86 9.55 -1.92
CA SER A 492 -2.98 9.02 -0.87
C SER A 492 -1.78 8.27 -1.45
N LEU A 493 -1.98 7.52 -2.54
CA LEU A 493 -0.92 6.80 -3.23
C LEU A 493 0.02 7.75 -4.00
N VAL A 494 -0.50 8.87 -4.54
CA VAL A 494 0.33 9.94 -5.13
C VAL A 494 1.20 10.60 -4.05
N LEU A 495 0.64 10.92 -2.88
CA LEU A 495 1.42 11.47 -1.77
C LEU A 495 2.51 10.49 -1.31
N LEU A 496 2.17 9.21 -1.16
CA LEU A 496 3.15 8.15 -0.86
C LEU A 496 4.26 8.09 -1.91
N SER A 497 3.92 8.22 -3.20
CA SER A 497 4.90 8.21 -4.30
C SER A 497 5.89 9.36 -4.19
N LEU A 498 5.42 10.56 -3.87
CA LEU A 498 6.27 11.74 -3.72
C LEU A 498 7.24 11.60 -2.56
N VAL A 499 6.79 11.11 -1.39
CA VAL A 499 7.66 10.91 -0.23
C VAL A 499 8.63 9.74 -0.44
N LEU A 500 8.21 8.65 -1.11
CA LEU A 500 9.08 7.55 -1.53
C LEU A 500 10.18 8.04 -2.49
N ALA A 501 9.81 8.84 -3.48
CA ALA A 501 10.76 9.42 -4.43
C ALA A 501 11.74 10.40 -3.75
N ALA A 502 11.27 11.21 -2.78
CA ALA A 502 12.12 12.07 -1.96
C ALA A 502 13.12 11.24 -1.15
N GLY A 503 12.68 10.16 -0.51
CA GLY A 503 13.56 9.22 0.20
C GLY A 503 14.56 8.52 -0.73
N ALA A 504 14.12 8.09 -1.91
CA ALA A 504 14.98 7.48 -2.92
C ALA A 504 16.01 8.47 -3.48
N SER A 505 15.65 9.75 -3.62
CA SER A 505 16.61 10.80 -4.08
C SER A 505 17.74 11.06 -3.07
N LEU A 506 17.52 10.76 -1.80
CA LEU A 506 18.49 10.86 -0.70
C LEU A 506 19.25 9.55 -0.42
N ARG A 507 18.89 8.46 -1.12
CA ARG A 507 19.54 7.15 -0.91
C ARG A 507 21.03 7.24 -1.26
N ARG A 508 21.88 6.63 -0.45
CA ARG A 508 23.29 6.43 -0.81
C ARG A 508 23.36 5.50 -2.03
N PRO A 509 24.32 5.71 -2.94
CA PRO A 509 24.57 4.80 -4.05
C PRO A 509 24.75 3.36 -3.55
N SER A 510 24.40 2.37 -4.38
CA SER A 510 24.63 0.96 -4.04
C SER A 510 26.11 0.68 -3.85
N LYS A 511 26.43 -0.41 -3.15
CA LYS A 511 27.84 -0.87 -2.99
C LYS A 511 28.50 -1.02 -4.35
N VAL A 512 27.75 -1.54 -5.33
CA VAL A 512 28.18 -1.73 -6.71
C VAL A 512 28.51 -0.39 -7.38
N ALA A 513 27.65 0.63 -7.26
CA ALA A 513 27.91 1.95 -7.83
C ALA A 513 29.13 2.64 -7.16
N ARG A 514 29.32 2.45 -5.86
CA ARG A 514 30.51 2.97 -5.15
C ARG A 514 31.80 2.29 -5.59
N GLU A 515 31.77 0.98 -5.81
CA GLU A 515 32.93 0.26 -6.34
C GLU A 515 33.27 0.69 -7.76
N ALA A 516 32.28 0.86 -8.63
CA ALA A 516 32.47 1.41 -9.96
C ALA A 516 33.11 2.81 -9.94
N LEU A 517 32.71 3.67 -9.00
CA LEU A 517 33.32 4.99 -8.80
C LEU A 517 34.80 4.87 -8.38
N ARG A 518 35.10 4.00 -7.41
CA ARG A 518 36.46 3.75 -6.93
C ARG A 518 37.39 3.30 -8.06
N ILE A 519 36.91 2.38 -8.89
CA ILE A 519 37.64 1.90 -10.06
C ILE A 519 37.90 3.05 -11.07
N ALA A 520 36.88 3.88 -11.34
CA ALA A 520 37.02 5.03 -12.21
C ALA A 520 38.05 6.03 -11.69
N GLN A 521 38.09 6.29 -10.38
CA GLN A 521 39.09 7.15 -9.74
C GLN A 521 40.51 6.59 -9.87
N LEU A 522 40.69 5.28 -9.67
CA LEU A 522 42.00 4.62 -9.80
C LEU A 522 42.52 4.67 -11.23
N ARG A 523 41.67 4.44 -12.25
CA ARG A 523 42.02 4.57 -13.67
C ARG A 523 42.51 5.97 -14.00
N GLN A 524 41.87 7.00 -13.49
CA GLN A 524 42.27 8.37 -13.78
C GLN A 524 43.60 8.74 -13.10
N LYS A 525 43.81 8.31 -11.85
CA LYS A 525 45.12 8.51 -11.20
C LYS A 525 46.24 7.82 -11.98
N ALA A 526 46.01 6.59 -12.47
CA ALA A 526 46.97 5.87 -13.29
C ALA A 526 47.24 6.57 -14.64
N ALA A 527 46.23 7.19 -15.25
CA ALA A 527 46.39 7.97 -16.48
C ALA A 527 47.20 9.27 -16.25
N GLN A 528 47.04 9.91 -15.08
CA GLN A 528 47.80 11.12 -14.72
C GLN A 528 49.28 10.85 -14.40
N ILE A 529 49.63 9.63 -13.96
CA ILE A 529 51.02 9.24 -13.69
C ILE A 529 51.78 8.91 -15.00
N LYS A 530 51.06 8.61 -16.09
CA LYS A 530 51.66 8.29 -17.41
C LYS A 530 51.96 9.52 -18.27
N VAL A 531 51.53 10.71 -17.87
CA VAL A 531 51.85 12.01 -18.47
C VAL A 531 52.95 12.71 -17.66
#